data_b086250a8943e9841d321e9dfd9c1f0d
#
_entry.id   b086250a8943e9841d321e9dfd9c1f0d
#
_cell.length_a   1.000
_cell.length_b   1.000
_cell.length_c   1.000
_cell.angle_alpha   90.00
_cell.angle_beta   90.00
_cell.angle_gamma   90.00
#
_symmetry.space_group_name_H-M   'P 1'
#
loop_
_entity.id
_entity.type
_entity.pdbx_description
1 polymer ?
#
loop_
_entity_poly.entity_id
_entity_poly.type
_entity_poly.pdbx_seq_one_letter_code
_entity_poly.pdbx_strand_id
1 'polypeptide(L)'
;MGRWKMSKSTMYKCIAGLVAGAMLPATSIAGTAHASMSAEGSRSISNVGSPVTDEQLSSWDISVFFDGENLPAGTGTLTDGEEIYQIQCAMCHGEFGEGASGYPKMLGAPMDEFIQTAQDGEDNVSIRGVNNLWAHAPTLYDFIRRAMPFFAPQSLTPDQTYAVTGYVLLLAEVIDGDVEDIDADYLRSITMPSADNFYTDTRPDIKNVRCMADCYDYEPEVKASALGGADVSVGAVE
;
A
#
# COMPACT_ATOMS: atom_id res chain seq x y z
N MET A 1 38.94 8.36 26.10
CA MET A 1 38.61 9.10 27.33
C MET A 1 38.42 10.56 26.96
N GLY A 2 37.23 11.10 27.03
CA GLY A 2 36.96 12.50 26.68
C GLY A 2 35.45 12.78 26.88
N ARG A 3 35.08 13.00 28.11
CA ARG A 3 33.73 13.22 28.57
C ARG A 3 33.37 14.70 28.40
N TRP A 4 32.50 15.06 27.48
CA TRP A 4 32.01 16.44 27.34
C TRP A 4 30.82 16.68 28.28
N LYS A 5 31.05 17.60 29.24
CA LYS A 5 30.00 18.13 30.12
C LYS A 5 29.43 19.38 29.45
N MET A 6 28.14 19.39 29.17
CA MET A 6 27.46 20.62 28.81
C MET A 6 26.91 21.30 30.07
N SER A 7 27.27 22.59 30.20
CA SER A 7 26.90 23.49 31.27
C SER A 7 25.45 24.00 31.06
N LYS A 8 24.70 24.02 32.16
CA LYS A 8 23.41 24.68 32.28
C LYS A 8 23.65 26.14 32.66
N SER A 9 22.91 27.04 32.08
CA SER A 9 22.35 28.30 32.53
C SER A 9 22.42 29.41 31.50
N THR A 10 21.27 29.85 31.08
CA THR A 10 21.03 31.28 30.87
C THR A 10 19.56 31.53 31.21
N MET A 11 19.34 32.10 32.38
CA MET A 11 18.06 32.66 32.78
C MET A 11 17.77 33.93 31.98
N TYR A 12 16.63 33.97 31.32
CA TYR A 12 16.07 35.25 30.81
C TYR A 12 15.11 35.83 31.85
N LYS A 13 15.50 37.02 32.36
CA LYS A 13 14.67 37.88 33.20
C LYS A 13 13.63 38.58 32.30
N CYS A 14 12.36 38.32 32.51
CA CYS A 14 11.28 39.10 31.94
C CYS A 14 11.06 40.39 32.76
N ILE A 15 11.11 41.50 32.07
CA ILE A 15 10.80 42.83 32.58
C ILE A 15 9.26 42.99 32.58
N ALA A 16 8.70 43.28 33.76
CA ALA A 16 7.30 43.63 33.91
C ALA A 16 7.09 45.10 33.51
N GLY A 17 6.33 45.33 32.47
CA GLY A 17 5.83 46.65 32.08
C GLY A 17 4.37 46.80 32.46
N LEU A 18 4.09 47.64 33.43
CA LEU A 18 2.76 48.11 33.80
C LEU A 18 2.23 49.05 32.71
N VAL A 19 1.12 48.70 32.09
CA VAL A 19 0.31 49.63 31.32
C VAL A 19 -1.06 49.77 31.96
N ALA A 20 -1.35 50.98 32.43
CA ALA A 20 -2.61 51.36 33.04
C ALA A 20 -3.77 51.30 32.05
N GLY A 21 -4.84 50.64 32.43
CA GLY A 21 -6.01 50.44 31.60
C GLY A 21 -6.94 51.67 31.60
N ALA A 22 -7.52 51.93 30.47
CA ALA A 22 -8.72 52.73 30.29
C ALA A 22 -9.92 51.79 30.12
N MET A 23 -10.83 51.83 31.10
CA MET A 23 -12.13 51.15 30.98
C MET A 23 -13.01 51.89 30.01
N LEU A 24 -13.40 51.24 28.91
CA LEU A 24 -14.50 51.66 28.05
C LEU A 24 -15.72 50.75 28.32
N PRO A 25 -16.94 51.28 28.33
CA PRO A 25 -18.12 50.50 28.65
C PRO A 25 -18.46 49.51 27.50
N ALA A 26 -18.74 48.30 27.87
CA ALA A 26 -19.21 47.26 26.96
C ALA A 26 -20.65 47.59 26.53
N THR A 27 -20.81 48.01 25.29
CA THR A 27 -22.10 47.98 24.61
C THR A 27 -22.33 46.55 24.08
N SER A 28 -23.29 45.89 24.67
CA SER A 28 -23.79 44.59 24.23
C SER A 28 -24.47 44.75 22.88
N ILE A 29 -23.83 44.26 21.84
CA ILE A 29 -24.49 44.06 20.55
C ILE A 29 -25.02 42.60 20.55
N ALA A 30 -26.26 42.46 20.98
CA ALA A 30 -27.05 41.28 20.69
C ALA A 30 -27.48 41.34 19.21
N GLY A 31 -26.86 40.54 18.39
CA GLY A 31 -27.20 40.44 16.99
C GLY A 31 -26.80 39.06 16.48
N THR A 32 -27.60 38.07 16.86
CA THR A 32 -27.55 36.76 16.21
C THR A 32 -28.16 36.88 14.81
N ALA A 33 -27.37 37.29 13.84
CA ALA A 33 -27.66 37.00 12.45
C ALA A 33 -27.05 35.64 12.14
N HIS A 34 -27.79 34.58 12.36
CA HIS A 34 -27.58 33.36 11.61
C HIS A 34 -27.89 33.69 10.15
N ALA A 35 -26.87 34.09 9.41
CA ALA A 35 -26.94 34.03 7.97
C ALA A 35 -27.15 32.56 7.62
N SER A 36 -28.40 32.21 7.32
CA SER A 36 -28.70 31.02 6.54
C SER A 36 -27.89 31.16 5.25
N MET A 37 -26.79 30.43 5.15
CA MET A 37 -26.15 30.22 3.87
C MET A 37 -27.14 29.40 3.05
N SER A 38 -28.06 30.10 2.38
CA SER A 38 -28.77 29.56 1.25
C SER A 38 -27.69 29.02 0.30
N ALA A 39 -27.85 27.77 -0.07
CA ALA A 39 -27.06 27.12 -1.11
C ALA A 39 -27.36 27.77 -2.47
N GLU A 40 -26.96 29.03 -2.61
CA GLU A 40 -26.99 29.75 -3.86
C GLU A 40 -25.67 29.54 -4.59
N GLY A 41 -25.81 28.78 -5.67
CA GLY A 41 -24.80 28.73 -6.70
C GLY A 41 -23.71 27.71 -6.45
N SER A 42 -24.01 26.45 -6.71
CA SER A 42 -23.00 25.58 -7.30
C SER A 42 -22.43 26.34 -8.50
N ARG A 43 -21.36 27.08 -8.29
CA ARG A 43 -20.60 27.64 -9.40
C ARG A 43 -20.11 26.45 -10.20
N SER A 44 -20.76 26.22 -11.33
CA SER A 44 -20.26 25.30 -12.33
C SER A 44 -18.84 25.76 -12.66
N ILE A 45 -17.85 25.02 -12.20
CA ILE A 45 -16.44 25.21 -12.60
C ILE A 45 -16.20 24.59 -13.98
N SER A 46 -17.19 24.68 -14.86
CA SER A 46 -17.25 24.07 -16.18
C SER A 46 -16.15 24.52 -17.15
N ASN A 47 -15.28 25.42 -16.74
CA ASN A 47 -14.17 25.92 -17.57
C ASN A 47 -12.79 25.68 -16.92
N VAL A 48 -12.68 24.75 -16.00
CA VAL A 48 -11.40 24.37 -15.40
C VAL A 48 -10.94 23.07 -16.01
N GLY A 49 -9.77 23.09 -16.63
CA GLY A 49 -9.17 21.95 -17.29
C GLY A 49 -9.62 21.75 -18.73
N SER A 50 -8.99 20.84 -19.42
CA SER A 50 -9.34 20.38 -20.76
C SER A 50 -9.66 18.89 -20.73
N PRO A 51 -10.55 18.38 -21.60
CA PRO A 51 -10.73 16.95 -21.76
C PRO A 51 -9.40 16.26 -22.05
N VAL A 52 -9.16 15.16 -21.40
CA VAL A 52 -7.98 14.32 -21.66
C VAL A 52 -8.20 13.56 -22.96
N THR A 53 -7.18 13.47 -23.82
CA THR A 53 -7.22 12.64 -25.03
C THR A 53 -6.89 11.18 -24.69
N ASP A 54 -7.35 10.24 -25.54
CA ASP A 54 -7.04 8.82 -25.35
C ASP A 54 -5.52 8.56 -25.37
N GLU A 55 -4.75 9.31 -26.13
CA GLU A 55 -3.29 9.24 -26.17
C GLU A 55 -2.67 9.67 -24.83
N GLN A 56 -3.19 10.75 -24.24
CA GLN A 56 -2.74 11.18 -22.92
C GLN A 56 -3.15 10.17 -21.83
N LEU A 57 -4.36 9.61 -21.93
CA LEU A 57 -4.86 8.63 -20.97
C LEU A 57 -4.06 7.33 -21.03
N SER A 58 -3.69 6.84 -22.21
CA SER A 58 -2.98 5.58 -22.38
C SER A 58 -1.63 5.50 -21.67
N SER A 59 -0.97 6.64 -21.46
CA SER A 59 0.29 6.71 -20.69
C SER A 59 0.09 6.62 -19.17
N TRP A 60 -1.12 6.85 -18.69
CA TRP A 60 -1.50 6.81 -17.28
C TRP A 60 -2.27 5.55 -16.91
N ASP A 61 -3.07 5.05 -17.84
CA ASP A 61 -3.85 3.84 -17.67
C ASP A 61 -3.02 2.60 -18.01
N ILE A 62 -2.16 2.25 -17.07
CA ILE A 62 -1.30 1.06 -17.17
C ILE A 62 -1.83 -0.10 -16.33
N SER A 63 -3.03 0.00 -15.78
CA SER A 63 -3.60 -1.01 -14.88
C SER A 63 -3.92 -2.30 -15.62
N VAL A 64 -3.40 -3.41 -15.11
CA VAL A 64 -3.76 -4.75 -15.56
C VAL A 64 -4.76 -5.35 -14.57
N PHE A 65 -5.87 -5.85 -15.09
CA PHE A 65 -6.92 -6.43 -14.28
C PHE A 65 -6.67 -7.92 -13.98
N PHE A 66 -7.44 -8.45 -13.05
CA PHE A 66 -7.30 -9.82 -12.56
C PHE A 66 -7.50 -10.88 -13.64
N ASP A 67 -8.30 -10.60 -14.67
CA ASP A 67 -8.56 -11.44 -15.83
C ASP A 67 -7.52 -11.25 -16.95
N GLY A 68 -6.52 -10.37 -16.74
CA GLY A 68 -5.50 -10.05 -17.72
C GLY A 68 -5.91 -9.00 -18.74
N GLU A 69 -7.04 -8.30 -18.56
CA GLU A 69 -7.36 -7.12 -19.36
C GLU A 69 -6.23 -6.10 -19.22
N ASN A 70 -5.84 -5.45 -20.29
CA ASN A 70 -4.74 -4.48 -20.39
C ASN A 70 -3.31 -5.05 -20.21
N LEU A 71 -3.11 -6.37 -20.22
CA LEU A 71 -1.75 -6.89 -20.37
C LEU A 71 -1.17 -6.40 -21.71
N PRO A 72 -0.02 -5.71 -21.72
CA PRO A 72 0.57 -5.22 -22.96
C PRO A 72 1.09 -6.38 -23.81
N ALA A 73 1.27 -6.13 -25.11
CA ALA A 73 1.98 -7.07 -25.97
C ALA A 73 3.44 -7.21 -25.53
N GLY A 74 3.94 -8.43 -25.52
CA GLY A 74 5.30 -8.77 -25.12
C GLY A 74 5.41 -10.24 -24.73
N THR A 75 6.64 -10.69 -24.60
CA THR A 75 6.99 -12.05 -24.17
C THR A 75 8.35 -12.03 -23.48
N GLY A 76 8.55 -12.90 -22.50
CA GLY A 76 9.83 -13.09 -21.82
C GLY A 76 10.11 -14.56 -21.57
N THR A 77 11.36 -14.89 -21.28
CA THR A 77 11.79 -16.25 -20.94
C THR A 77 12.14 -16.33 -19.45
N LEU A 78 12.11 -17.55 -18.89
CA LEU A 78 12.55 -17.76 -17.51
C LEU A 78 14.03 -17.42 -17.33
N THR A 79 14.87 -17.68 -18.34
CA THR A 79 16.31 -17.35 -18.30
C THR A 79 16.54 -15.84 -18.22
N ASP A 80 15.85 -15.05 -19.06
CA ASP A 80 15.94 -13.59 -18.99
C ASP A 80 15.39 -13.07 -17.66
N GLY A 81 14.34 -13.70 -17.16
CA GLY A 81 13.73 -13.38 -15.85
C GLY A 81 14.69 -13.60 -14.70
N GLU A 82 15.42 -14.71 -14.69
CA GLU A 82 16.45 -15.00 -13.71
C GLU A 82 17.58 -13.95 -13.75
N GLU A 83 18.10 -13.65 -14.94
CA GLU A 83 19.17 -12.65 -15.09
C GLU A 83 18.74 -11.28 -14.56
N ILE A 84 17.56 -10.81 -14.94
CA ILE A 84 17.02 -9.52 -14.47
C ILE A 84 16.78 -9.55 -12.96
N TYR A 85 16.22 -10.64 -12.44
CA TYR A 85 15.95 -10.81 -11.02
C TYR A 85 17.23 -10.73 -10.19
N GLN A 86 18.29 -11.45 -10.55
CA GLN A 86 19.55 -11.44 -9.83
C GLN A 86 20.20 -10.06 -9.82
N ILE A 87 20.06 -9.28 -10.90
CA ILE A 87 20.68 -7.94 -11.00
C ILE A 87 19.86 -6.88 -10.27
N GLN A 88 18.51 -6.94 -10.32
CA GLN A 88 17.66 -5.82 -9.90
C GLN A 88 16.78 -6.10 -8.69
N CYS A 89 16.56 -7.36 -8.34
CA CYS A 89 15.59 -7.76 -7.31
C CYS A 89 16.25 -8.44 -6.11
N ALA A 90 17.24 -9.29 -6.35
CA ALA A 90 17.84 -10.15 -5.33
C ALA A 90 18.48 -9.38 -4.17
N MET A 91 18.99 -8.16 -4.40
CA MET A 91 19.58 -7.36 -3.32
C MET A 91 18.60 -7.04 -2.17
N CYS A 92 17.31 -7.02 -2.46
CA CYS A 92 16.25 -6.81 -1.48
C CYS A 92 15.47 -8.10 -1.17
N HIS A 93 15.18 -8.89 -2.20
CA HIS A 93 14.32 -10.06 -2.07
C HIS A 93 15.07 -11.36 -1.78
N GLY A 94 16.40 -11.35 -1.77
CA GLY A 94 17.22 -12.55 -1.69
C GLY A 94 17.36 -13.26 -3.05
N GLU A 95 18.32 -14.15 -3.16
CA GLU A 95 18.64 -14.86 -4.42
C GLU A 95 17.47 -15.78 -4.86
N PHE A 96 16.75 -16.33 -3.87
CA PHE A 96 15.63 -17.24 -4.09
C PHE A 96 14.29 -16.70 -3.52
N GLY A 97 14.17 -15.39 -3.31
CA GLY A 97 12.94 -14.79 -2.75
C GLY A 97 12.80 -14.91 -1.24
N GLU A 98 13.86 -15.29 -0.54
CA GLU A 98 13.90 -15.50 0.90
C GLU A 98 13.93 -14.21 1.72
N GLY A 99 14.07 -13.05 1.04
CA GLY A 99 14.26 -11.75 1.67
C GLY A 99 15.71 -11.47 2.02
N ALA A 100 16.07 -10.21 2.14
CA ALA A 100 17.43 -9.77 2.50
C ALA A 100 17.41 -8.44 3.24
N SER A 101 18.36 -8.24 4.16
CA SER A 101 18.67 -6.93 4.77
C SER A 101 17.45 -6.18 5.35
N GLY A 102 16.50 -6.92 5.93
CA GLY A 102 15.28 -6.35 6.51
C GLY A 102 14.09 -6.22 5.54
N TYR A 103 14.23 -6.67 4.31
CA TYR A 103 13.12 -6.79 3.38
C TYR A 103 12.39 -8.14 3.55
N PRO A 104 11.06 -8.17 3.45
CA PRO A 104 10.29 -9.39 3.68
C PRO A 104 10.51 -10.43 2.57
N LYS A 105 10.29 -11.68 2.93
CA LYS A 105 10.26 -12.79 1.99
C LYS A 105 9.15 -12.58 0.95
N MET A 106 9.41 -12.95 -0.30
CA MET A 106 8.39 -13.03 -1.35
C MET A 106 7.67 -14.38 -1.34
N LEU A 107 8.33 -15.42 -0.83
CA LEU A 107 7.78 -16.76 -0.74
C LEU A 107 7.12 -16.97 0.62
N GLY A 108 5.86 -17.35 0.59
CA GLY A 108 5.09 -17.67 1.78
C GLY A 108 5.29 -19.12 2.23
N ALA A 109 4.72 -19.45 3.38
CA ALA A 109 4.64 -20.83 3.84
C ALA A 109 3.85 -21.70 2.83
N PRO A 110 4.05 -23.03 2.83
CA PRO A 110 3.20 -23.93 2.07
C PRO A 110 1.71 -23.69 2.33
N MET A 111 0.86 -23.92 1.33
CA MET A 111 -0.57 -23.56 1.41
C MET A 111 -1.30 -24.26 2.56
N ASP A 112 -0.98 -25.51 2.82
CA ASP A 112 -1.55 -26.31 3.92
C ASP A 112 -1.18 -25.72 5.30
N GLU A 113 0.07 -25.34 5.50
CA GLU A 113 0.52 -24.62 6.69
C GLU A 113 -0.15 -23.24 6.81
N PHE A 114 -0.25 -22.50 5.70
CA PHE A 114 -0.92 -21.20 5.67
C PHE A 114 -2.38 -21.31 6.08
N ILE A 115 -3.12 -22.29 5.55
CA ILE A 115 -4.53 -22.51 5.90
C ILE A 115 -4.65 -22.92 7.38
N GLN A 116 -3.77 -23.81 7.87
CA GLN A 116 -3.80 -24.24 9.26
C GLN A 116 -3.59 -23.07 10.22
N THR A 117 -2.56 -22.23 9.97
CA THR A 117 -2.29 -21.07 10.83
C THR A 117 -3.38 -20.02 10.77
N ALA A 118 -4.04 -19.85 9.64
CA ALA A 118 -5.21 -18.98 9.52
C ALA A 118 -6.41 -19.46 10.33
N GLN A 119 -6.54 -20.78 10.52
CA GLN A 119 -7.59 -21.41 11.34
C GLN A 119 -7.28 -21.36 12.85
N ASP A 120 -6.00 -21.39 13.21
CA ASP A 120 -5.55 -21.40 14.60
C ASP A 120 -5.65 -20.03 15.30
N GLY A 121 -5.91 -18.95 14.55
CA GLY A 121 -6.15 -17.61 15.07
C GLY A 121 -5.01 -16.61 14.83
N GLU A 122 -5.22 -15.38 15.29
CA GLU A 122 -4.40 -14.20 14.94
C GLU A 122 -2.95 -14.24 15.49
N ASP A 123 -2.68 -15.01 16.52
CA ASP A 123 -1.37 -15.02 17.20
C ASP A 123 -0.31 -15.84 16.46
N ASN A 124 -0.69 -16.58 15.41
CA ASN A 124 0.20 -17.45 14.65
C ASN A 124 0.07 -17.20 13.14
N VAL A 125 0.44 -16.00 12.70
CA VAL A 125 0.36 -15.64 11.28
C VAL A 125 1.54 -16.23 10.53
N SER A 126 1.29 -17.22 9.66
CA SER A 126 2.31 -17.76 8.78
C SER A 126 2.82 -16.72 7.77
N ILE A 127 4.02 -16.97 7.23
CA ILE A 127 4.63 -16.10 6.23
C ILE A 127 3.72 -16.04 4.99
N ARG A 128 3.36 -14.83 4.60
CA ARG A 128 2.56 -14.55 3.41
C ARG A 128 3.47 -14.25 2.24
N GLY A 129 3.15 -14.79 1.08
CA GLY A 129 3.94 -14.62 -0.12
C GLY A 129 3.14 -14.84 -1.40
N VAL A 130 3.85 -14.85 -2.52
CA VAL A 130 3.24 -15.00 -3.85
C VAL A 130 2.46 -16.31 -3.96
N ASN A 131 3.02 -17.41 -3.46
CA ASN A 131 2.45 -18.75 -3.57
C ASN A 131 1.18 -18.99 -2.74
N ASN A 132 0.98 -18.27 -1.63
CA ASN A 132 -0.11 -18.56 -0.71
C ASN A 132 -1.12 -17.41 -0.53
N LEU A 133 -0.81 -16.20 -1.00
CA LEU A 133 -1.69 -15.06 -0.85
C LEU A 133 -2.10 -14.42 -2.19
N TRP A 134 -1.26 -14.50 -3.24
CA TRP A 134 -1.54 -13.83 -4.51
C TRP A 134 -2.61 -14.59 -5.29
N ALA A 135 -3.68 -13.89 -5.67
CA ALA A 135 -4.87 -14.54 -6.26
C ALA A 135 -4.81 -14.74 -7.77
N HIS A 136 -4.12 -13.85 -8.50
CA HIS A 136 -4.14 -13.80 -9.96
C HIS A 136 -2.77 -13.44 -10.53
N ALA A 137 -2.23 -14.27 -11.42
CA ALA A 137 -0.92 -14.01 -12.02
C ALA A 137 -0.84 -12.69 -12.83
N PRO A 138 -1.88 -12.25 -13.57
CA PRO A 138 -1.85 -10.95 -14.25
C PRO A 138 -1.62 -9.77 -13.32
N THR A 139 -2.16 -9.81 -12.10
CA THR A 139 -1.98 -8.72 -11.13
C THR A 139 -0.58 -8.71 -10.50
N LEU A 140 0.14 -9.83 -10.53
CA LEU A 140 1.55 -9.86 -10.16
C LEU A 140 2.39 -9.12 -11.21
N TYR A 141 2.10 -9.32 -12.50
CA TYR A 141 2.70 -8.54 -13.58
C TYR A 141 2.46 -7.03 -13.37
N ASP A 142 1.21 -6.62 -13.07
CA ASP A 142 0.87 -5.21 -12.81
C ASP A 142 1.70 -4.63 -11.67
N PHE A 143 1.80 -5.36 -10.57
CA PHE A 143 2.58 -4.93 -9.40
C PHE A 143 4.06 -4.74 -9.73
N ILE A 144 4.67 -5.71 -10.43
CA ILE A 144 6.08 -5.63 -10.83
C ILE A 144 6.28 -4.43 -11.77
N ARG A 145 5.47 -4.33 -12.83
CA ARG A 145 5.56 -3.22 -13.79
C ARG A 145 5.42 -1.86 -13.12
N ARG A 146 4.47 -1.74 -12.23
CA ARG A 146 4.08 -0.46 -11.60
C ARG A 146 5.04 -0.01 -10.52
N ALA A 147 5.53 -0.92 -9.69
CA ALA A 147 6.18 -0.61 -8.42
C ALA A 147 7.62 -1.12 -8.30
N MET A 148 8.05 -2.05 -9.16
CA MET A 148 9.36 -2.69 -9.08
C MET A 148 10.22 -2.46 -10.32
N PRO A 149 11.56 -2.36 -10.19
CA PRO A 149 12.32 -2.27 -8.93
C PRO A 149 11.95 -1.02 -8.13
N PHE A 150 11.90 -1.11 -6.81
CA PHE A 150 11.45 -0.02 -5.95
C PHE A 150 12.22 1.31 -6.15
N PHE A 151 13.51 1.22 -6.47
CA PHE A 151 14.37 2.39 -6.74
C PHE A 151 14.19 2.97 -8.16
N ALA A 152 13.53 2.24 -9.07
CA ALA A 152 13.27 2.65 -10.45
C ALA A 152 11.92 2.09 -10.96
N PRO A 153 10.77 2.49 -10.40
CA PRO A 153 9.45 2.02 -10.82
C PRO A 153 9.22 2.27 -12.32
N GLN A 154 8.56 1.35 -12.99
CA GLN A 154 8.23 1.45 -14.43
C GLN A 154 9.43 1.50 -15.38
N SER A 155 10.62 1.09 -14.93
CA SER A 155 11.82 1.05 -15.77
C SER A 155 11.92 -0.21 -16.65
N LEU A 156 11.21 -1.28 -16.27
CA LEU A 156 11.21 -2.52 -17.05
C LEU A 156 10.34 -2.39 -18.30
N THR A 157 10.83 -2.94 -19.41
CA THR A 157 10.01 -3.10 -20.63
C THR A 157 8.92 -4.14 -20.39
N PRO A 158 7.87 -4.22 -21.25
CA PRO A 158 6.89 -5.29 -21.17
C PRO A 158 7.50 -6.68 -21.16
N ASP A 159 8.46 -6.95 -22.04
CA ASP A 159 9.14 -8.25 -22.13
C ASP A 159 9.90 -8.58 -20.86
N GLN A 160 10.68 -7.63 -20.36
CA GLN A 160 11.40 -7.78 -19.09
C GLN A 160 10.44 -8.03 -17.90
N THR A 161 9.28 -7.37 -17.91
CA THR A 161 8.27 -7.58 -16.87
C THR A 161 7.67 -8.98 -16.96
N TYR A 162 7.37 -9.48 -18.17
CA TYR A 162 6.93 -10.86 -18.37
C TYR A 162 7.98 -11.86 -17.89
N ALA A 163 9.22 -11.68 -18.29
CA ALA A 163 10.33 -12.54 -17.88
C ALA A 163 10.46 -12.63 -16.36
N VAL A 164 10.54 -11.48 -15.67
CA VAL A 164 10.66 -11.44 -14.20
C VAL A 164 9.41 -12.00 -13.52
N THR A 165 8.21 -11.73 -14.04
CA THR A 165 6.97 -12.29 -13.51
C THR A 165 6.98 -13.81 -13.57
N GLY A 166 7.40 -14.37 -14.69
CA GLY A 166 7.56 -15.82 -14.85
C GLY A 166 8.57 -16.39 -13.85
N TYR A 167 9.73 -15.77 -13.71
CA TYR A 167 10.74 -16.24 -12.77
C TYR A 167 10.28 -16.18 -11.31
N VAL A 168 9.55 -15.13 -10.92
CA VAL A 168 8.95 -15.05 -9.56
C VAL A 168 7.90 -16.15 -9.35
N LEU A 169 7.10 -16.46 -10.37
CA LEU A 169 6.14 -17.57 -10.31
C LEU A 169 6.83 -18.94 -10.24
N LEU A 170 7.98 -19.11 -10.90
CA LEU A 170 8.82 -20.30 -10.77
C LEU A 170 9.40 -20.43 -9.36
N LEU A 171 9.99 -19.37 -8.82
CA LEU A 171 10.48 -19.37 -7.44
C LEU A 171 9.37 -19.68 -6.43
N ALA A 172 8.16 -19.23 -6.71
CA ALA A 172 6.98 -19.49 -5.90
C ALA A 172 6.36 -20.89 -6.11
N GLU A 173 6.98 -21.73 -6.92
CA GLU A 173 6.52 -23.08 -7.25
C GLU A 173 5.08 -23.11 -7.82
N VAL A 174 4.66 -22.02 -8.49
CA VAL A 174 3.35 -21.90 -9.15
C VAL A 174 3.39 -22.46 -10.58
N ILE A 175 4.54 -22.36 -11.22
CA ILE A 175 4.80 -22.89 -12.57
C ILE A 175 6.03 -23.77 -12.56
N ASP A 176 6.13 -24.66 -13.57
CA ASP A 176 7.29 -25.51 -13.80
C ASP A 176 8.35 -24.79 -14.65
N GLY A 177 9.59 -25.31 -14.59
CA GLY A 177 10.73 -24.74 -15.30
C GLY A 177 10.85 -25.09 -16.79
N ASP A 178 9.89 -25.81 -17.34
CA ASP A 178 9.85 -26.22 -18.76
C ASP A 178 9.06 -25.27 -19.66
N VAL A 179 8.64 -24.14 -19.13
CA VAL A 179 7.93 -23.08 -19.86
C VAL A 179 8.91 -22.31 -20.72
N GLU A 180 8.64 -22.22 -22.02
CA GLU A 180 9.50 -21.50 -22.97
C GLU A 180 9.22 -20.00 -22.97
N ASP A 181 7.95 -19.62 -23.14
CA ASP A 181 7.53 -18.23 -23.28
C ASP A 181 6.50 -17.83 -22.24
N ILE A 182 6.75 -16.70 -21.58
CA ILE A 182 5.83 -16.06 -20.67
C ILE A 182 5.23 -14.84 -21.37
N ASP A 183 3.97 -14.91 -21.69
CA ASP A 183 3.20 -13.85 -22.34
C ASP A 183 1.84 -13.62 -21.67
N ALA A 184 1.02 -12.76 -22.27
CA ALA A 184 -0.30 -12.43 -21.74
C ALA A 184 -1.24 -13.65 -21.66
N ASP A 185 -1.21 -14.53 -22.65
CA ASP A 185 -2.09 -15.70 -22.70
C ASP A 185 -1.64 -16.75 -21.68
N TYR A 186 -0.33 -16.91 -21.53
CA TYR A 186 0.21 -17.76 -20.49
C TYR A 186 -0.16 -17.29 -19.08
N LEU A 187 0.02 -15.98 -18.76
CA LEU A 187 -0.35 -15.46 -17.45
C LEU A 187 -1.86 -15.59 -17.15
N ARG A 188 -2.71 -15.45 -18.16
CA ARG A 188 -4.16 -15.69 -18.01
C ARG A 188 -4.51 -17.16 -17.74
N SER A 189 -3.69 -18.08 -18.23
CA SER A 189 -3.93 -19.51 -18.05
C SER A 189 -3.58 -20.04 -16.67
N ILE A 190 -2.80 -19.30 -15.90
CA ILE A 190 -2.32 -19.72 -14.58
C ILE A 190 -3.43 -19.64 -13.54
N THR A 191 -3.69 -20.75 -12.85
CA THR A 191 -4.52 -20.76 -11.65
C THR A 191 -3.62 -20.69 -10.44
N MET A 192 -3.67 -19.58 -9.71
CA MET A 192 -2.88 -19.40 -8.49
C MET A 192 -3.37 -20.32 -7.36
N PRO A 193 -2.47 -20.85 -6.50
CA PRO A 193 -2.86 -21.73 -5.41
C PRO A 193 -3.88 -21.14 -4.43
N SER A 194 -3.89 -19.81 -4.30
CA SER A 194 -4.82 -19.09 -3.41
C SER A 194 -6.12 -18.65 -4.08
N ALA A 195 -6.32 -18.91 -5.37
CA ALA A 195 -7.48 -18.39 -6.12
C ALA A 195 -8.82 -18.77 -5.46
N ASP A 196 -8.95 -20.00 -4.97
CA ASP A 196 -10.18 -20.51 -4.34
C ASP A 196 -10.39 -20.01 -2.89
N ASN A 197 -9.41 -19.30 -2.32
CA ASN A 197 -9.55 -18.71 -0.98
C ASN A 197 -10.28 -17.36 -0.99
N PHE A 198 -10.64 -16.85 -2.15
CA PHE A 198 -11.36 -15.60 -2.31
C PHE A 198 -12.86 -15.86 -2.52
N TYR A 199 -13.69 -15.12 -1.85
CA TYR A 199 -15.14 -15.20 -1.96
C TYR A 199 -15.75 -13.81 -2.12
N THR A 200 -16.95 -13.79 -2.69
CA THR A 200 -17.69 -12.53 -2.82
C THR A 200 -18.06 -12.00 -1.44
N ASP A 201 -17.73 -10.75 -1.15
CA ASP A 201 -18.13 -10.10 0.09
C ASP A 201 -19.65 -9.97 0.15
N THR A 202 -20.25 -10.70 1.07
CA THR A 202 -21.72 -10.71 1.28
C THR A 202 -22.20 -9.66 2.27
N ARG A 203 -21.29 -8.85 2.83
CA ARG A 203 -21.67 -7.76 3.72
C ARG A 203 -22.48 -6.73 2.95
N PRO A 204 -23.59 -6.20 3.55
CA PRO A 204 -24.35 -5.16 2.87
C PRO A 204 -23.52 -3.90 2.73
N ASP A 205 -23.71 -3.18 1.63
CA ASP A 205 -23.14 -1.85 1.47
C ASP A 205 -23.59 -0.94 2.61
N ILE A 206 -22.63 -0.51 3.40
CA ILE A 206 -22.91 0.39 4.53
C ILE A 206 -22.86 1.82 4.02
N LYS A 207 -24.01 2.47 4.03
CA LYS A 207 -24.11 3.93 3.83
C LYS A 207 -23.82 4.61 5.16
N ASN A 208 -22.58 4.74 5.51
CA ASN A 208 -22.18 5.40 6.74
C ASN A 208 -22.56 6.88 6.70
N VAL A 209 -23.26 7.32 7.74
CA VAL A 209 -23.49 8.74 7.96
C VAL A 209 -22.17 9.34 8.45
N ARG A 210 -21.80 10.51 7.89
CA ARG A 210 -20.62 11.24 8.38
C ARG A 210 -20.81 11.58 9.85
N CYS A 211 -19.95 11.02 10.68
CA CYS A 211 -19.96 11.27 12.12
C CYS A 211 -18.70 12.02 12.53
N MET A 212 -18.87 13.15 13.21
CA MET A 212 -17.77 14.02 13.66
C MET A 212 -17.72 14.17 15.19
N ALA A 213 -18.76 13.77 15.91
CA ALA A 213 -18.83 13.77 17.35
C ALA A 213 -19.88 12.75 17.80
N ASP A 214 -19.68 12.17 18.98
CA ASP A 214 -20.61 11.23 19.63
C ASP A 214 -21.08 10.09 18.68
N CYS A 215 -20.12 9.51 17.97
CA CYS A 215 -20.35 8.52 16.92
C CYS A 215 -20.83 7.17 17.45
N TYR A 216 -20.57 6.89 18.69
CA TYR A 216 -20.89 5.63 19.35
C TYR A 216 -21.64 5.91 20.65
N ASP A 217 -22.50 5.00 21.03
CA ASP A 217 -23.22 4.97 22.31
C ASP A 217 -22.39 4.31 23.43
N TYR A 218 -21.11 4.03 23.14
CA TYR A 218 -20.13 3.47 24.07
C TYR A 218 -18.79 4.20 23.92
N GLU A 219 -17.97 4.17 24.95
CA GLU A 219 -16.62 4.70 24.91
C GLU A 219 -15.69 3.66 24.24
N PRO A 220 -15.01 4.01 23.11
CA PRO A 220 -14.13 3.09 22.43
C PRO A 220 -12.92 2.71 23.28
N GLU A 221 -12.63 1.43 23.41
CA GLU A 221 -11.43 0.93 24.05
C GLU A 221 -10.26 0.90 23.06
N VAL A 222 -9.11 1.45 23.46
CA VAL A 222 -7.88 1.37 22.68
C VAL A 222 -7.31 -0.05 22.83
N LYS A 223 -7.37 -0.84 21.77
CA LYS A 223 -6.85 -2.22 21.75
C LYS A 223 -5.33 -2.28 21.51
N ALA A 224 -4.80 -1.35 20.72
CA ALA A 224 -3.37 -1.29 20.36
C ALA A 224 -2.96 0.15 20.04
N SER A 225 -1.68 0.47 20.23
CA SER A 225 -1.11 1.77 19.89
C SER A 225 0.21 1.59 19.16
N ALA A 226 0.38 2.25 18.03
CA ALA A 226 1.65 2.26 17.28
C ALA A 226 2.75 3.11 17.93
N LEU A 227 2.42 3.90 18.97
CA LEU A 227 3.35 4.84 19.63
C LEU A 227 3.94 4.30 20.94
N GLY A 228 4.07 3.00 21.07
CA GLY A 228 4.81 2.37 22.17
C GLY A 228 4.03 2.27 23.49
N GLY A 229 3.98 1.07 24.04
CA GLY A 229 3.41 0.79 25.35
C GLY A 229 2.37 -0.31 25.38
N ALA A 230 1.82 -0.70 24.28
CA ALA A 230 1.27 -2.04 24.08
C ALA A 230 2.16 -2.71 23.04
N ASP A 231 2.48 -3.97 23.26
CA ASP A 231 3.17 -4.81 22.26
C ASP A 231 2.33 -4.89 21.00
N VAL A 232 2.41 -3.84 20.19
CA VAL A 232 2.09 -3.98 18.79
C VAL A 232 3.33 -4.63 18.21
N SER A 233 3.39 -5.93 18.24
CA SER A 233 4.25 -6.68 17.35
C SER A 233 3.72 -6.46 15.93
N VAL A 234 3.97 -5.30 15.38
CA VAL A 234 4.18 -5.16 13.96
C VAL A 234 5.29 -6.16 13.71
N GLY A 235 4.99 -7.24 12.99
CA GLY A 235 5.89 -8.37 12.88
C GLY A 235 7.31 -7.88 12.74
N ALA A 236 8.11 -8.14 13.76
CA ALA A 236 9.50 -7.79 13.74
C ALA A 236 10.05 -8.51 12.51
N VAL A 237 10.46 -7.71 11.55
CA VAL A 237 11.25 -8.19 10.44
C VAL A 237 12.59 -8.54 11.06
N GLU A 238 12.76 -9.81 11.47
CA GLU A 238 14.07 -10.36 11.81
C GLU A 238 14.84 -10.68 10.54
#